data_0af95c7d8adc1f36c93d2c125811d663
#
_entry.id   0af95c7d8adc1f36c93d2c125811d663
#
_cell.length_a   1.000
_cell.length_b   1.000
_cell.length_c   1.000
_cell.angle_alpha   90.00
_cell.angle_beta   90.00
_cell.angle_gamma   90.00
#
_symmetry.space_group_name_H-M   'P 1'
#
loop_
_entity.id
_entity.type
_entity.pdbx_description
1 polymer ?
#
loop_
_entity_poly.entity_id
_entity_poly.type
_entity_poly.pdbx_seq_one_letter_code
_entity_poly.pdbx_strand_id
1 'polypeptide(L)'
;LMKQILYKLLEHQYLGRDEARTILQNIAQGKYNDVQVASLITVFLMRNISVEELCGFRDALLEMRVPVDLSEFTPIDIVGTGGDGKNTFNISTAACFTVAGAGIPVVKHGNYGATSVSGASNVMEQHGVKFTSDVDQMRRSIEQCNIAYLHAPLFNPALKAVAPIRKGLAVRTFFNMLGPLVNPVLPTYQLLGVYNLPLLRLYTYTYQESKTKFAVVHSPVSYTHLEPT
;
A
#
# COMPACT_ATOMS: atom_id res chain seq x y z
N LEU A 1 -12.00 -25.28 3.51
CA LEU A 1 -11.76 -24.27 2.45
C LEU A 1 -10.26 -23.91 2.33
N MET A 2 -9.58 -23.45 3.42
CA MET A 2 -8.14 -23.09 3.35
C MET A 2 -7.25 -24.26 2.91
N LYS A 3 -7.51 -25.48 3.38
CA LYS A 3 -6.77 -26.69 2.96
C LYS A 3 -6.77 -26.89 1.43
N GLN A 4 -7.91 -26.70 0.78
CA GLN A 4 -8.04 -26.82 -0.69
C GLN A 4 -7.25 -25.73 -1.42
N ILE A 5 -7.29 -24.50 -0.89
CA ILE A 5 -6.53 -23.36 -1.41
C ILE A 5 -5.03 -23.65 -1.33
N LEU A 6 -4.55 -24.12 -0.17
CA LEU A 6 -3.14 -24.47 0.01
C LEU A 6 -2.70 -25.58 -0.94
N TYR A 7 -3.49 -26.66 -1.13
CA TYR A 7 -3.16 -27.69 -2.11
C TYR A 7 -3.04 -27.12 -3.52
N LYS A 8 -4.03 -26.32 -3.96
CA LYS A 8 -4.00 -25.64 -5.26
C LYS A 8 -2.71 -24.86 -5.47
N LEU A 9 -2.32 -24.07 -4.46
CA LEU A 9 -1.13 -23.22 -4.50
C LEU A 9 0.19 -24.03 -4.45
N LEU A 10 0.23 -25.11 -3.66
CA LEU A 10 1.38 -26.00 -3.56
C LEU A 10 1.60 -26.82 -4.85
N GLU A 11 0.55 -27.01 -5.64
CA GLU A 11 0.61 -27.55 -7.00
C GLU A 11 0.96 -26.50 -8.07
N HIS A 12 1.49 -25.35 -7.65
CA HIS A 12 1.89 -24.23 -8.51
C HIS A 12 0.76 -23.58 -9.32
N GLN A 13 -0.50 -23.81 -8.95
CA GLN A 13 -1.64 -23.11 -9.56
C GLN A 13 -1.81 -21.73 -8.98
N TYR A 14 -2.43 -20.84 -9.75
CA TYR A 14 -2.73 -19.46 -9.34
C TYR A 14 -4.17 -19.30 -8.87
N LEU A 15 -4.39 -18.31 -8.01
CA LEU A 15 -5.75 -17.90 -7.63
C LEU A 15 -6.30 -16.95 -8.70
N GLY A 16 -7.59 -17.08 -8.98
CA GLY A 16 -8.32 -16.04 -9.68
C GLY A 16 -8.54 -14.81 -8.77
N ARG A 17 -8.89 -13.67 -9.38
CA ARG A 17 -9.12 -12.40 -8.68
C ARG A 17 -10.18 -12.53 -7.57
N ASP A 18 -11.32 -13.15 -7.86
CA ASP A 18 -12.39 -13.35 -6.88
C ASP A 18 -12.02 -14.33 -5.77
N GLU A 19 -11.23 -15.36 -6.07
CA GLU A 19 -10.70 -16.27 -5.05
C GLU A 19 -9.78 -15.53 -4.08
N ALA A 20 -8.81 -14.76 -4.61
CA ALA A 20 -7.88 -13.96 -3.81
C ALA A 20 -8.62 -12.94 -2.95
N ARG A 21 -9.62 -12.24 -3.52
CA ARG A 21 -10.48 -11.31 -2.79
C ARG A 21 -11.20 -12.01 -1.64
N THR A 22 -11.86 -13.12 -1.90
CA THR A 22 -12.60 -13.90 -0.89
C THR A 22 -11.69 -14.41 0.23
N ILE A 23 -10.48 -14.87 -0.12
CA ILE A 23 -9.50 -15.36 0.86
C ILE A 23 -9.13 -14.23 1.83
N LEU A 24 -8.80 -13.05 1.33
CA LEU A 24 -8.40 -11.93 2.21
C LEU A 24 -9.57 -11.42 3.06
N GLN A 25 -10.79 -11.37 2.54
CA GLN A 25 -11.98 -11.08 3.33
C GLN A 25 -12.17 -12.09 4.46
N ASN A 26 -12.00 -13.38 4.18
CA ASN A 26 -12.10 -14.44 5.19
C ASN A 26 -10.98 -14.37 6.25
N ILE A 27 -9.76 -13.98 5.86
CA ILE A 27 -8.67 -13.70 6.80
C ILE A 27 -9.06 -12.54 7.73
N ALA A 28 -9.55 -11.45 7.18
CA ALA A 28 -9.96 -10.28 7.96
C ALA A 28 -11.10 -10.59 8.93
N GLN A 29 -11.97 -11.55 8.59
CA GLN A 29 -13.07 -12.04 9.42
C GLN A 29 -12.65 -13.12 10.45
N GLY A 30 -11.36 -13.48 10.51
CA GLY A 30 -10.85 -14.48 11.45
C GLY A 30 -11.29 -15.92 11.14
N LYS A 31 -11.69 -16.23 9.89
CA LYS A 31 -12.14 -17.57 9.50
C LYS A 31 -11.02 -18.60 9.36
N TYR A 32 -9.78 -18.16 9.39
CA TYR A 32 -8.59 -18.98 9.29
C TYR A 32 -7.67 -18.75 10.50
N ASN A 33 -7.03 -19.80 10.98
CA ASN A 33 -6.06 -19.67 12.06
C ASN A 33 -4.71 -19.14 11.55
N ASP A 34 -3.87 -18.71 12.49
CA ASP A 34 -2.58 -18.08 12.18
C ASP A 34 -1.64 -18.98 11.38
N VAL A 35 -1.64 -20.30 11.65
CA VAL A 35 -0.81 -21.27 10.93
C VAL A 35 -1.24 -21.34 9.46
N GLN A 36 -2.54 -21.35 9.19
CA GLN A 36 -3.08 -21.37 7.83
C GLN A 36 -2.74 -20.09 7.07
N VAL A 37 -2.86 -18.95 7.74
CA VAL A 37 -2.53 -17.64 7.13
C VAL A 37 -1.02 -17.51 6.90
N ALA A 38 -0.19 -17.96 7.84
CA ALA A 38 1.26 -17.98 7.68
C ALA A 38 1.67 -18.89 6.51
N SER A 39 1.06 -20.07 6.40
CA SER A 39 1.32 -20.99 5.27
C SER A 39 0.96 -20.35 3.93
N LEU A 40 -0.19 -19.68 3.83
CA LEU A 40 -0.59 -18.95 2.63
C LEU A 40 0.44 -17.86 2.27
N ILE A 41 0.84 -17.05 3.24
CA ILE A 41 1.83 -15.98 3.02
C ILE A 41 3.15 -16.58 2.53
N THR A 42 3.58 -17.71 3.09
CA THR A 42 4.83 -18.38 2.75
C THR A 42 4.83 -18.87 1.29
N VAL A 43 3.71 -19.35 0.78
CA VAL A 43 3.61 -19.74 -0.65
C VAL A 43 3.95 -18.54 -1.56
N PHE A 44 3.43 -17.34 -1.25
CA PHE A 44 3.72 -16.13 -2.01
C PHE A 44 5.15 -15.57 -1.81
N LEU A 45 5.91 -16.10 -0.86
CA LEU A 45 7.34 -15.84 -0.73
C LEU A 45 8.16 -16.76 -1.65
N MET A 46 7.65 -17.95 -1.94
CA MET A 46 8.33 -18.96 -2.76
C MET A 46 8.06 -18.78 -4.26
N ARG A 47 7.02 -18.06 -4.63
CA ARG A 47 6.67 -17.75 -6.02
C ARG A 47 6.20 -16.32 -6.20
N ASN A 48 6.23 -15.84 -7.44
CA ASN A 48 5.72 -14.52 -7.76
C ASN A 48 4.18 -14.50 -7.65
N ILE A 49 3.65 -13.40 -7.13
CA ILE A 49 2.21 -13.11 -7.16
C ILE A 49 1.80 -12.72 -8.59
N SER A 50 0.65 -13.20 -9.04
CA SER A 50 0.07 -12.79 -10.33
C SER A 50 -0.66 -11.44 -10.23
N VAL A 51 -0.95 -10.83 -11.38
CA VAL A 51 -1.76 -9.59 -11.45
C VAL A 51 -3.15 -9.83 -10.86
N GLU A 52 -3.79 -10.94 -11.23
CA GLU A 52 -5.12 -11.31 -10.74
C GLU A 52 -5.16 -11.47 -9.21
N GLU A 53 -4.16 -12.15 -8.65
CA GLU A 53 -4.03 -12.32 -7.21
C GLU A 53 -3.83 -10.98 -6.48
N LEU A 54 -2.94 -10.13 -7.01
CA LEU A 54 -2.68 -8.81 -6.44
C LEU A 54 -3.93 -7.91 -6.52
N CYS A 55 -4.62 -7.92 -7.67
CA CYS A 55 -5.88 -7.20 -7.84
C CYS A 55 -6.96 -7.68 -6.86
N GLY A 56 -7.11 -9.00 -6.69
CA GLY A 56 -8.08 -9.56 -5.75
C GLY A 56 -7.80 -9.16 -4.30
N PHE A 57 -6.56 -9.21 -3.86
CA PHE A 57 -6.17 -8.76 -2.52
C PHE A 57 -6.37 -7.25 -2.34
N ARG A 58 -6.01 -6.44 -3.35
CA ARG A 58 -6.28 -5.00 -3.35
C ARG A 58 -7.77 -4.71 -3.23
N ASP A 59 -8.59 -5.34 -4.05
CA ASP A 59 -10.03 -5.13 -4.08
C ASP A 59 -10.66 -5.45 -2.71
N ALA A 60 -10.26 -6.56 -2.07
CA ALA A 60 -10.71 -6.89 -0.72
C ALA A 60 -10.38 -5.80 0.30
N LEU A 61 -9.16 -5.26 0.26
CA LEU A 61 -8.76 -4.19 1.19
C LEU A 61 -9.52 -2.89 0.91
N LEU A 62 -9.74 -2.54 -0.36
CA LEU A 62 -10.51 -1.35 -0.73
C LEU A 62 -12.00 -1.48 -0.34
N GLU A 63 -12.59 -2.67 -0.44
CA GLU A 63 -13.96 -2.92 0.00
C GLU A 63 -14.12 -2.79 1.53
N MET A 64 -13.11 -3.24 2.28
CA MET A 64 -13.13 -3.24 3.75
C MET A 64 -12.53 -1.98 4.39
N ARG A 65 -12.07 -1.01 3.58
CA ARG A 65 -11.48 0.23 4.08
C ARG A 65 -12.51 1.11 4.79
N VAL A 66 -12.03 2.01 5.62
CA VAL A 66 -12.79 3.19 6.05
C VAL A 66 -12.70 4.21 4.90
N PRO A 67 -13.78 4.48 4.16
CA PRO A 67 -13.74 5.37 3.00
C PRO A 67 -13.53 6.82 3.42
N VAL A 68 -12.79 7.58 2.60
CA VAL A 68 -12.57 9.02 2.77
C VAL A 68 -12.84 9.71 1.44
N ASP A 69 -13.80 10.61 1.40
CA ASP A 69 -14.09 11.40 0.20
C ASP A 69 -13.45 12.78 0.30
N LEU A 70 -12.46 12.98 -0.56
CA LEU A 70 -11.75 14.24 -0.78
C LEU A 70 -11.60 14.49 -2.30
N SER A 71 -12.53 13.92 -3.09
CA SER A 71 -12.50 13.96 -4.56
C SER A 71 -12.63 15.37 -5.13
N GLU A 72 -13.25 16.29 -4.40
CA GLU A 72 -13.38 17.71 -4.77
C GLU A 72 -12.03 18.41 -4.99
N PHE A 73 -10.97 17.92 -4.34
CA PHE A 73 -9.62 18.51 -4.47
C PHE A 73 -8.81 17.93 -5.64
N THR A 74 -9.30 16.88 -6.32
CA THR A 74 -8.55 16.16 -7.36
C THR A 74 -7.11 15.82 -6.94
N PRO A 75 -6.91 15.12 -5.78
CA PRO A 75 -5.62 15.04 -5.13
C PRO A 75 -4.69 14.02 -5.77
N ILE A 76 -3.38 14.17 -5.45
CA ILE A 76 -2.33 13.20 -5.76
C ILE A 76 -1.87 12.46 -4.50
N ASP A 77 -1.58 11.14 -4.64
CA ASP A 77 -0.77 10.38 -3.68
C ASP A 77 0.63 10.13 -4.25
N ILE A 78 1.65 10.35 -3.44
CA ILE A 78 3.06 10.08 -3.79
C ILE A 78 3.57 9.05 -2.77
N VAL A 79 3.74 7.81 -3.23
CA VAL A 79 4.00 6.70 -2.34
C VAL A 79 4.99 5.71 -2.95
N GLY A 80 5.81 5.09 -2.12
CA GLY A 80 6.72 4.02 -2.53
C GLY A 80 6.42 2.72 -1.80
N THR A 81 6.79 1.60 -2.41
CA THR A 81 6.68 0.27 -1.80
C THR A 81 7.58 0.11 -0.59
N GLY A 82 8.62 0.93 -0.49
CA GLY A 82 9.71 0.72 0.44
C GLY A 82 10.50 -0.57 0.12
N GLY A 83 11.40 -0.90 1.01
CA GLY A 83 12.04 -2.19 0.99
C GLY A 83 13.10 -2.40 -0.09
N ASP A 84 13.67 -1.35 -0.64
CA ASP A 84 14.81 -1.40 -1.56
C ASP A 84 16.15 -1.70 -0.87
N GLY A 85 16.14 -1.80 0.48
CA GLY A 85 17.35 -2.05 1.28
C GLY A 85 18.30 -0.86 1.37
N LYS A 86 17.90 0.33 0.90
CA LYS A 86 18.73 1.53 0.86
C LYS A 86 18.35 2.46 2.00
N ASN A 87 19.37 2.94 2.71
CA ASN A 87 19.22 3.89 3.81
C ASN A 87 19.21 5.33 3.29
N THR A 88 18.18 5.68 2.52
CA THR A 88 17.94 7.06 2.10
C THR A 88 16.97 7.75 3.07
N PHE A 89 16.90 9.09 3.03
CA PHE A 89 15.82 9.81 3.71
C PHE A 89 14.46 9.48 3.06
N ASN A 90 13.35 9.82 3.73
CA ASN A 90 11.99 9.51 3.25
C ASN A 90 11.61 10.42 2.06
N ILE A 91 12.16 10.12 0.87
CA ILE A 91 12.07 10.96 -0.33
C ILE A 91 10.61 11.16 -0.75
N SER A 92 9.77 10.12 -0.79
CA SER A 92 8.37 10.28 -1.16
C SER A 92 7.58 11.14 -0.17
N THR A 93 7.96 11.13 1.13
CA THR A 93 7.36 12.03 2.13
C THR A 93 7.81 13.47 1.90
N ALA A 94 9.10 13.71 1.67
CA ALA A 94 9.61 15.04 1.35
C ALA A 94 9.00 15.59 0.05
N ALA A 95 8.88 14.77 -0.99
CA ALA A 95 8.25 15.12 -2.25
C ALA A 95 6.77 15.57 -2.06
N CYS A 96 6.03 14.94 -1.14
CA CYS A 96 4.66 15.36 -0.82
C CYS A 96 4.60 16.81 -0.32
N PHE A 97 5.51 17.22 0.56
CA PHE A 97 5.57 18.61 1.04
C PHE A 97 5.95 19.57 -0.07
N THR A 98 6.89 19.19 -0.95
CA THR A 98 7.28 20.01 -2.10
C THR A 98 6.11 20.24 -3.06
N VAL A 99 5.37 19.16 -3.37
CA VAL A 99 4.22 19.22 -4.28
C VAL A 99 3.07 20.03 -3.65
N ALA A 100 2.80 19.84 -2.36
CA ALA A 100 1.82 20.64 -1.63
C ALA A 100 2.21 22.13 -1.59
N GLY A 101 3.49 22.42 -1.36
CA GLY A 101 4.02 23.80 -1.42
C GLY A 101 3.91 24.46 -2.79
N ALA A 102 3.85 23.67 -3.86
CA ALA A 102 3.56 24.15 -5.22
C ALA A 102 2.06 24.36 -5.49
N GLY A 103 1.19 24.18 -4.49
CA GLY A 103 -0.25 24.40 -4.60
C GLY A 103 -1.05 23.21 -5.11
N ILE A 104 -0.46 22.02 -5.15
CA ILE A 104 -1.14 20.79 -5.62
C ILE A 104 -1.64 19.99 -4.41
N PRO A 105 -2.94 19.66 -4.32
CA PRO A 105 -3.50 18.88 -3.22
C PRO A 105 -2.90 17.49 -3.14
N VAL A 106 -2.39 17.12 -1.97
CA VAL A 106 -1.76 15.83 -1.68
C VAL A 106 -2.54 15.07 -0.61
N VAL A 107 -2.85 13.80 -0.87
CA VAL A 107 -3.43 12.85 0.08
C VAL A 107 -2.46 11.71 0.33
N LYS A 108 -1.49 11.93 1.21
CA LYS A 108 -0.44 10.95 1.46
C LYS A 108 -0.94 9.82 2.34
N HIS A 109 -0.99 8.62 1.78
CA HIS A 109 -1.22 7.38 2.53
C HIS A 109 0.13 6.80 2.99
N GLY A 110 0.24 6.45 4.26
CA GLY A 110 1.50 5.94 4.80
C GLY A 110 1.36 5.18 6.11
N ASN A 111 2.46 4.51 6.51
CA ASN A 111 2.54 3.74 7.74
C ASN A 111 3.92 3.93 8.39
N TYR A 112 4.10 3.35 9.56
CA TYR A 112 5.43 3.15 10.16
C TYR A 112 6.31 2.25 9.28
N GLY A 113 7.63 2.39 9.42
CA GLY A 113 8.56 1.52 8.73
C GLY A 113 8.38 0.07 9.15
N ALA A 114 8.20 -0.83 8.17
CA ALA A 114 8.09 -2.27 8.46
C ALA A 114 9.46 -2.96 8.54
N THR A 115 10.40 -2.51 7.71
CA THR A 115 11.77 -3.04 7.60
C THR A 115 12.85 -1.95 7.60
N SER A 116 12.45 -0.69 7.46
CA SER A 116 13.32 0.49 7.50
C SER A 116 13.34 1.11 8.89
N VAL A 117 14.39 1.87 9.18
CA VAL A 117 14.56 2.63 10.43
C VAL A 117 13.41 3.64 10.63
N SER A 118 12.88 4.20 9.53
CA SER A 118 11.84 5.22 9.56
C SER A 118 10.89 5.06 8.37
N GLY A 119 9.59 4.96 8.63
CA GLY A 119 8.52 5.05 7.65
C GLY A 119 7.92 6.46 7.59
N ALA A 120 6.95 6.66 6.69
CA ALA A 120 6.29 7.95 6.52
C ALA A 120 5.63 8.44 7.83
N SER A 121 4.96 7.55 8.58
CA SER A 121 4.34 7.92 9.85
C SER A 121 5.35 8.35 10.90
N ASN A 122 6.54 7.74 10.94
CA ASN A 122 7.58 8.16 11.87
C ASN A 122 8.00 9.61 11.60
N VAL A 123 8.19 9.98 10.32
CA VAL A 123 8.54 11.36 9.92
C VAL A 123 7.42 12.32 10.31
N MET A 124 6.18 12.00 9.98
CA MET A 124 5.03 12.86 10.28
C MET A 124 4.86 13.11 11.79
N GLU A 125 5.00 12.08 12.62
CA GLU A 125 4.96 12.22 14.09
C GLU A 125 6.06 13.12 14.63
N GLN A 126 7.29 12.96 14.13
CA GLN A 126 8.43 13.78 14.55
C GLN A 126 8.23 15.27 14.18
N HIS A 127 7.48 15.55 13.12
CA HIS A 127 7.05 16.90 12.76
C HIS A 127 5.78 17.38 13.49
N GLY A 128 5.28 16.60 14.45
CA GLY A 128 4.12 16.99 15.28
C GLY A 128 2.76 16.74 14.65
N VAL A 129 2.69 16.03 13.52
CA VAL A 129 1.42 15.68 12.89
C VAL A 129 0.67 14.66 13.74
N LYS A 130 -0.54 14.99 14.15
CA LYS A 130 -1.44 14.08 14.85
C LYS A 130 -2.30 13.33 13.84
N PHE A 131 -2.31 12.00 13.91
CA PHE A 131 -3.11 11.17 13.02
C PHE A 131 -4.58 11.23 13.42
N THR A 132 -5.44 11.38 12.43
CA THR A 132 -6.89 11.47 12.61
C THR A 132 -7.60 10.67 11.53
N SER A 133 -8.83 10.23 11.81
CA SER A 133 -9.78 9.70 10.83
C SER A 133 -10.94 10.66 10.57
N ASP A 134 -10.88 11.86 11.14
CA ASP A 134 -11.86 12.91 10.93
C ASP A 134 -11.67 13.56 9.56
N VAL A 135 -12.64 13.32 8.66
CA VAL A 135 -12.59 13.79 7.26
C VAL A 135 -12.63 15.34 7.20
N ASP A 136 -13.33 16.00 8.11
CA ASP A 136 -13.40 17.46 8.12
C ASP A 136 -12.07 18.10 8.54
N GLN A 137 -11.32 17.43 9.43
CA GLN A 137 -9.96 17.86 9.74
C GLN A 137 -9.02 17.69 8.54
N MET A 138 -9.14 16.58 7.80
CA MET A 138 -8.36 16.36 6.58
C MET A 138 -8.68 17.38 5.50
N ARG A 139 -9.97 17.69 5.32
CA ARG A 139 -10.43 18.72 4.37
C ARG A 139 -9.83 20.07 4.70
N ARG A 140 -9.92 20.51 5.96
CA ARG A 140 -9.28 21.75 6.43
C ARG A 140 -7.77 21.74 6.23
N SER A 141 -7.11 20.60 6.42
CA SER A 141 -5.66 20.49 6.19
C SER A 141 -5.31 20.73 4.71
N ILE A 142 -6.08 20.15 3.78
CA ILE A 142 -5.87 20.40 2.34
C ILE A 142 -6.16 21.88 2.00
N GLU A 143 -7.24 22.44 2.50
CA GLU A 143 -7.59 23.87 2.26
C GLU A 143 -6.52 24.83 2.76
N GLN A 144 -5.87 24.53 3.87
CA GLN A 144 -4.88 25.41 4.50
C GLN A 144 -3.46 25.21 3.99
N CYS A 145 -3.06 23.98 3.71
CA CYS A 145 -1.67 23.66 3.37
C CYS A 145 -1.50 22.63 2.25
N ASN A 146 -2.55 22.33 1.49
CA ASN A 146 -2.56 21.41 0.34
C ASN A 146 -2.11 19.97 0.66
N ILE A 147 -2.13 19.53 1.92
CA ILE A 147 -1.75 18.16 2.26
C ILE A 147 -2.62 17.60 3.39
N ALA A 148 -3.08 16.34 3.23
CA ALA A 148 -3.65 15.55 4.28
C ALA A 148 -2.86 14.23 4.42
N TYR A 149 -2.62 13.77 5.66
CA TYR A 149 -1.94 12.52 5.94
C TYR A 149 -2.91 11.45 6.41
N LEU A 150 -2.92 10.32 5.71
CA LEU A 150 -3.78 9.17 6.02
C LEU A 150 -2.91 8.05 6.61
N HIS A 151 -2.97 7.93 7.93
CA HIS A 151 -2.26 6.86 8.66
C HIS A 151 -2.95 5.51 8.42
N ALA A 152 -2.33 4.61 7.68
CA ALA A 152 -2.92 3.38 7.18
C ALA A 152 -3.68 2.52 8.23
N PRO A 153 -3.20 2.37 9.49
CA PRO A 153 -3.92 1.61 10.51
C PRO A 153 -5.31 2.15 10.86
N LEU A 154 -5.59 3.43 10.63
CA LEU A 154 -6.90 4.04 10.87
C LEU A 154 -7.92 3.71 9.77
N PHE A 155 -7.45 3.41 8.55
CA PHE A 155 -8.30 3.27 7.37
C PHE A 155 -8.37 1.85 6.82
N ASN A 156 -7.45 0.96 7.20
CA ASN A 156 -7.36 -0.41 6.71
C ASN A 156 -7.46 -1.42 7.87
N PRO A 157 -8.62 -1.54 8.52
CA PRO A 157 -8.80 -2.43 9.69
C PRO A 157 -8.53 -3.90 9.36
N ALA A 158 -8.77 -4.33 8.12
CA ALA A 158 -8.52 -5.70 7.66
C ALA A 158 -7.04 -6.13 7.82
N LEU A 159 -6.10 -5.19 7.72
CA LEU A 159 -4.67 -5.48 7.91
C LEU A 159 -4.29 -5.77 9.37
N LYS A 160 -5.15 -5.43 10.34
CA LYS A 160 -4.91 -5.75 11.77
C LYS A 160 -4.87 -7.26 12.00
N ALA A 161 -5.69 -8.02 11.28
CA ALA A 161 -5.75 -9.48 11.41
C ALA A 161 -4.44 -10.18 11.02
N VAL A 162 -3.69 -9.62 10.07
CA VAL A 162 -2.43 -10.20 9.58
C VAL A 162 -1.19 -9.60 10.25
N ALA A 163 -1.31 -8.52 10.99
CA ALA A 163 -0.18 -7.82 11.59
C ALA A 163 0.66 -8.71 12.55
N PRO A 164 0.07 -9.48 13.49
CA PRO A 164 0.82 -10.36 14.37
C PRO A 164 1.55 -11.46 13.60
N ILE A 165 0.90 -12.05 12.60
CA ILE A 165 1.46 -13.13 11.76
C ILE A 165 2.66 -12.61 10.97
N ARG A 166 2.52 -11.45 10.34
CA ARG A 166 3.60 -10.79 9.59
C ARG A 166 4.79 -10.45 10.49
N LYS A 167 4.51 -9.98 11.70
CA LYS A 167 5.55 -9.71 12.72
C LYS A 167 6.26 -11.00 13.14
N GLY A 168 5.53 -12.08 13.32
CA GLY A 168 6.10 -13.39 13.66
C GLY A 168 6.96 -13.99 12.55
N LEU A 169 6.55 -13.84 11.29
CA LEU A 169 7.34 -14.27 10.13
C LEU A 169 8.63 -13.46 9.95
N ALA A 170 8.68 -12.22 10.39
CA ALA A 170 9.83 -11.32 10.36
C ALA A 170 10.49 -11.16 8.96
N VAL A 171 9.74 -11.41 7.89
CA VAL A 171 10.19 -11.27 6.50
C VAL A 171 9.25 -10.36 5.73
N ARG A 172 9.73 -9.79 4.62
CA ARG A 172 8.89 -9.04 3.70
C ARG A 172 7.87 -9.99 3.05
N THR A 173 6.62 -9.59 3.01
CA THR A 173 5.52 -10.37 2.42
C THR A 173 4.84 -9.58 1.30
N PHE A 174 3.94 -10.23 0.54
CA PHE A 174 3.17 -9.55 -0.50
C PHE A 174 2.30 -8.40 0.04
N PHE A 175 1.96 -8.38 1.32
CA PHE A 175 1.28 -7.24 1.95
C PHE A 175 2.06 -5.93 1.86
N ASN A 176 3.38 -5.98 1.73
CA ASN A 176 4.20 -4.79 1.53
C ASN A 176 3.97 -4.14 0.15
N MET A 177 3.48 -4.92 -0.83
CA MET A 177 3.11 -4.41 -2.15
C MET A 177 1.70 -3.78 -2.15
N LEU A 178 0.84 -4.10 -1.18
CA LEU A 178 -0.55 -3.65 -1.16
C LEU A 178 -0.70 -2.22 -0.61
N GLY A 179 0.19 -1.78 0.28
CA GLY A 179 0.08 -0.45 0.90
C GLY A 179 -0.13 0.69 -0.09
N PRO A 180 0.71 0.83 -1.12
CA PRO A 180 0.56 1.87 -2.14
C PRO A 180 -0.72 1.77 -2.98
N LEU A 181 -1.34 0.60 -3.04
CA LEU A 181 -2.51 0.32 -3.89
C LEU A 181 -3.85 0.59 -3.20
N VAL A 182 -3.84 0.92 -1.90
CA VAL A 182 -5.06 0.93 -1.07
C VAL A 182 -5.25 2.25 -0.31
N ASN A 183 -4.87 3.37 -0.93
CA ASN A 183 -5.19 4.69 -0.40
C ASN A 183 -6.71 4.83 -0.27
N PRO A 184 -7.25 5.12 0.93
CA PRO A 184 -8.69 5.13 1.19
C PRO A 184 -9.46 6.22 0.43
N VAL A 185 -8.77 7.29 -0.02
CA VAL A 185 -9.35 8.39 -0.81
C VAL A 185 -9.61 7.97 -2.26
N LEU A 186 -8.92 6.96 -2.78
CA LEU A 186 -8.89 6.64 -4.21
C LEU A 186 -8.47 7.86 -5.05
N PRO A 187 -7.23 8.34 -4.89
CA PRO A 187 -6.81 9.62 -5.43
C PRO A 187 -6.89 9.67 -6.95
N THR A 188 -7.13 10.88 -7.49
CA THR A 188 -7.21 11.12 -8.94
C THR A 188 -5.88 10.82 -9.63
N TYR A 189 -4.78 11.17 -8.97
CA TYR A 189 -3.42 10.98 -9.46
C TYR A 189 -2.59 10.15 -8.48
N GLN A 190 -1.67 9.33 -9.01
CA GLN A 190 -0.77 8.57 -8.16
C GLN A 190 0.62 8.46 -8.78
N LEU A 191 1.65 8.80 -8.00
CA LEU A 191 3.05 8.55 -8.34
C LEU A 191 3.57 7.43 -7.44
N LEU A 192 3.94 6.31 -8.07
CA LEU A 192 4.26 5.05 -7.41
C LEU A 192 5.74 4.72 -7.59
N GLY A 193 6.51 4.73 -6.52
CA GLY A 193 7.89 4.26 -6.52
C GLY A 193 7.97 2.75 -6.21
N VAL A 194 8.69 1.99 -7.02
CA VAL A 194 8.87 0.54 -6.85
C VAL A 194 10.34 0.13 -6.79
N TYR A 195 10.65 -0.90 -6.00
CA TYR A 195 12.03 -1.29 -5.73
C TYR A 195 12.68 -2.13 -6.84
N ASN A 196 11.91 -2.66 -7.82
CA ASN A 196 12.45 -3.41 -8.94
C ASN A 196 11.54 -3.37 -10.18
N LEU A 197 12.08 -3.77 -11.32
CA LEU A 197 11.36 -3.81 -12.60
C LEU A 197 10.20 -4.84 -12.66
N PRO A 198 10.30 -6.05 -12.07
CA PRO A 198 9.14 -6.94 -12.00
C PRO A 198 7.93 -6.29 -11.33
N LEU A 199 8.15 -5.57 -10.22
CA LEU A 199 7.09 -4.87 -9.51
C LEU A 199 6.57 -3.65 -10.29
N LEU A 200 7.42 -2.98 -11.07
CA LEU A 200 6.99 -1.92 -11.99
C LEU A 200 5.95 -2.47 -12.99
N ARG A 201 6.25 -3.60 -13.62
CA ARG A 201 5.32 -4.25 -14.55
C ARG A 201 4.02 -4.66 -13.86
N LEU A 202 4.12 -5.30 -12.70
CA LEU A 202 2.98 -5.75 -11.92
C LEU A 202 2.05 -4.58 -11.56
N TYR A 203 2.59 -3.45 -11.08
CA TYR A 203 1.84 -2.25 -10.77
C TYR A 203 1.22 -1.62 -12.01
N THR A 204 1.96 -1.54 -13.11
CA THR A 204 1.43 -0.99 -14.37
C THR A 204 0.20 -1.77 -14.81
N TYR A 205 0.24 -3.10 -14.81
CA TYR A 205 -0.93 -3.93 -15.16
C TYR A 205 -2.08 -3.77 -14.17
N THR A 206 -1.77 -3.71 -12.87
CA THR A 206 -2.79 -3.52 -11.82
C THR A 206 -3.55 -2.20 -11.98
N TYR A 207 -2.89 -1.14 -12.44
CA TYR A 207 -3.51 0.17 -12.61
C TYR A 207 -4.18 0.39 -13.96
N GLN A 208 -3.93 -0.44 -14.98
CA GLN A 208 -4.55 -0.30 -16.30
C GLN A 208 -6.09 -0.29 -16.28
N GLU A 209 -6.69 -1.00 -15.32
CA GLU A 209 -8.13 -1.05 -15.14
C GLU A 209 -8.67 0.03 -14.18
N SER A 210 -7.79 0.82 -13.59
CA SER A 210 -8.19 1.86 -12.63
C SER A 210 -8.55 3.16 -13.35
N LYS A 211 -9.40 3.99 -12.70
CA LYS A 211 -9.68 5.35 -13.16
C LYS A 211 -8.59 6.34 -12.75
N THR A 212 -7.67 5.94 -11.88
CA THR A 212 -6.56 6.77 -11.39
C THR A 212 -5.55 7.01 -12.50
N LYS A 213 -5.16 8.25 -12.71
CA LYS A 213 -4.04 8.60 -13.57
C LYS A 213 -2.75 8.36 -12.80
N PHE A 214 -1.86 7.54 -13.33
CA PHE A 214 -0.70 7.07 -12.57
C PHE A 214 0.61 7.14 -13.34
N ALA A 215 1.69 7.23 -12.60
CA ALA A 215 3.05 6.96 -13.08
C ALA A 215 3.73 6.00 -12.11
N VAL A 216 4.42 4.99 -12.66
CA VAL A 216 5.24 4.06 -11.87
C VAL A 216 6.70 4.32 -12.21
N VAL A 217 7.51 4.54 -11.18
CA VAL A 217 8.93 4.89 -11.32
C VAL A 217 9.81 3.90 -10.57
N HIS A 218 10.98 3.63 -11.13
CA HIS A 218 12.02 2.81 -10.53
C HIS A 218 13.39 3.42 -10.84
N SER A 219 14.28 3.41 -9.86
CA SER A 219 15.69 3.79 -10.05
C SER A 219 16.61 2.70 -9.51
N PRO A 220 17.69 2.33 -10.23
CA PRO A 220 18.68 1.37 -9.74
C PRO A 220 19.39 1.80 -8.47
N VAL A 221 19.53 3.12 -8.24
CA VAL A 221 20.17 3.68 -7.05
C VAL A 221 19.17 3.77 -5.89
N SER A 222 18.00 4.34 -6.16
CA SER A 222 16.81 4.35 -5.29
C SER A 222 15.62 4.68 -6.18
N TYR A 223 14.45 4.10 -5.92
CA TYR A 223 13.22 4.42 -6.70
C TYR A 223 12.85 5.89 -6.67
N THR A 224 13.53 6.64 -5.86
CA THR A 224 13.33 8.07 -5.60
C THR A 224 14.47 8.94 -6.12
N HIS A 225 15.48 8.36 -6.76
CA HIS A 225 16.60 9.09 -7.34
C HIS A 225 16.48 9.04 -8.86
N LEU A 226 15.83 10.05 -9.41
CA LEU A 226 15.92 10.37 -10.83
C LEU A 226 17.17 11.24 -10.99
N GLU A 227 18.31 10.63 -11.38
CA GLU A 227 19.37 11.44 -11.96
C GLU A 227 18.89 11.90 -13.34
N PRO A 228 18.94 13.22 -13.64
CA PRO A 228 18.72 13.67 -14.99
C PRO A 228 19.87 13.12 -15.85
N THR A 229 19.55 12.29 -16.83
CA THR A 229 20.44 11.92 -17.94
C THR A 229 20.65 13.09 -18.88
#